data_f3c79fb909f900bd3552aa765572aacc
#
_entry.id   f3c79fb909f900bd3552aa765572aacc
#
_cell.length_a   1.000
_cell.length_b   1.000
_cell.length_c   1.000
_cell.angle_alpha   90.00
_cell.angle_beta   90.00
_cell.angle_gamma   90.00
#
_symmetry.space_group_name_H-M   'P 1'
#
loop_
_entity.id
_entity.type
_entity.pdbx_description
1 polymer ?
#
loop_
_entity_poly.entity_id
_entity_poly.type
_entity_poly.pdbx_seq_one_letter_code
_entity_poly.pdbx_strand_id
1 'polypeptide(L)'
;MLLLGAMSSCGRTDEERSHILKVYNWGDYIDEDVLAGFPAWYKEQTGEDIRIIYQVFDINEIMLTKIERGHEDFDLICPSEYIIERMLKKNLLVPIDRNFGKTPDYLDNVSPYIREQLNKLSQPGRKTTDYVVPYMWGTAGILYNKQFVTKEEVESWECLWDPKFRNKILMKDSYRDAYGTAIIYAHAKELADGTVTVEQLMNDNSPEAIAIAEEYLKKMKPNIAGWEADFGKEMMTKGKAWLNFTWSGDAVWAMDEAEAVGVELDYEVPREGSNIWYDGWAIPKYARNVKAASYFIDYLCRPDVALRNMDAIGYVSAIATPEIMEAKIDSTIEEVSDLSYFFGPGADSIRINPVQYPDRKVVERCAMIRDFGDRTELVLEMWSRVKGDNLNTGIVLLIFAVFGVLFVWLVYRRIRQYKQRKRHHRRRRRW
;
A
#
# COMPACT_ATOMS: atom_id res chain seq x y z
N MET A 1 -45.85 31.85 -8.56
CA MET A 1 -45.81 30.46 -9.04
C MET A 1 -44.36 30.10 -9.43
N LEU A 2 -43.39 30.24 -8.51
CA LEU A 2 -41.95 30.07 -8.79
C LEU A 2 -41.18 29.45 -7.60
N LEU A 3 -41.85 28.79 -6.63
CA LEU A 3 -41.22 28.21 -5.44
C LEU A 3 -41.40 26.68 -5.31
N LEU A 4 -42.04 26.01 -6.29
CA LEU A 4 -42.23 24.55 -6.27
C LEU A 4 -41.20 23.75 -7.11
N GLY A 5 -40.32 24.44 -7.86
CA GLY A 5 -39.35 23.79 -8.73
C GLY A 5 -38.03 23.38 -8.06
N ALA A 6 -37.69 23.97 -6.90
CA ALA A 6 -36.38 23.73 -6.26
C ALA A 6 -36.33 22.46 -5.38
N MET A 7 -37.48 21.99 -4.88
CA MET A 7 -37.51 20.76 -4.06
C MET A 7 -37.47 19.46 -4.86
N SER A 8 -37.92 19.48 -6.14
CA SER A 8 -37.85 18.29 -7.01
C SER A 8 -36.43 17.96 -7.48
N SER A 9 -35.53 18.93 -7.53
CA SER A 9 -34.15 18.72 -7.99
C SER A 9 -33.29 18.02 -6.94
N CYS A 10 -33.47 18.34 -5.66
CA CYS A 10 -32.70 17.75 -4.57
C CYS A 10 -33.08 16.26 -4.33
N GLY A 11 -34.38 15.93 -4.38
CA GLY A 11 -34.84 14.54 -4.20
C GLY A 11 -34.38 13.62 -5.33
N ARG A 12 -34.33 14.11 -6.57
CA ARG A 12 -33.92 13.32 -7.73
C ARG A 12 -32.43 13.01 -7.75
N THR A 13 -31.59 13.94 -7.30
CA THR A 13 -30.12 13.73 -7.15
C THR A 13 -29.78 12.76 -6.02
N ASP A 14 -30.54 12.75 -4.93
CA ASP A 14 -30.34 11.82 -3.82
C ASP A 14 -30.82 10.39 -4.17
N GLU A 15 -31.92 10.27 -4.89
CA GLU A 15 -32.43 8.98 -5.40
C GLU A 15 -31.43 8.36 -6.42
N GLU A 16 -30.87 9.18 -7.33
CA GLU A 16 -29.82 8.72 -8.24
C GLU A 16 -28.55 8.30 -7.50
N ARG A 17 -28.18 8.95 -6.39
CA ARG A 17 -26.97 8.65 -5.60
C ARG A 17 -27.10 7.32 -4.82
N SER A 18 -28.29 6.92 -4.43
CA SER A 18 -28.56 5.64 -3.75
C SER A 18 -28.28 4.41 -4.63
N HIS A 19 -28.29 4.57 -5.96
CA HIS A 19 -27.96 3.52 -6.93
C HIS A 19 -26.48 3.53 -7.36
N ILE A 20 -25.62 4.27 -6.65
CA ILE A 20 -24.20 4.37 -6.93
C ILE A 20 -23.41 3.90 -5.72
N LEU A 21 -22.43 3.03 -5.94
CA LEU A 21 -21.40 2.65 -4.99
C LEU A 21 -20.05 3.27 -5.42
N LYS A 22 -19.55 4.22 -4.66
CA LYS A 22 -18.23 4.83 -4.90
C LYS A 22 -17.17 4.12 -4.10
N VAL A 23 -16.26 3.45 -4.80
CA VAL A 23 -15.15 2.68 -4.24
C VAL A 23 -13.83 3.40 -4.49
N TYR A 24 -12.99 3.53 -3.48
CA TYR A 24 -11.66 4.13 -3.58
C TYR A 24 -10.63 3.16 -2.99
N ASN A 25 -9.84 2.54 -3.85
CA ASN A 25 -8.94 1.44 -3.53
C ASN A 25 -7.53 1.71 -4.08
N TRP A 26 -6.59 0.83 -3.79
CA TRP A 26 -5.27 0.80 -4.42
C TRP A 26 -5.38 0.46 -5.91
N GLY A 27 -4.38 0.86 -6.70
CA GLY A 27 -4.22 0.39 -8.07
C GLY A 27 -3.95 -1.12 -8.10
N ASP A 28 -4.43 -1.82 -9.14
CA ASP A 28 -4.21 -3.27 -9.37
C ASP A 28 -4.49 -4.16 -8.14
N TYR A 29 -5.54 -3.85 -7.37
CA TYR A 29 -5.80 -4.49 -6.08
C TYR A 29 -7.19 -5.14 -5.96
N ILE A 30 -7.81 -5.43 -7.09
CA ILE A 30 -9.06 -6.21 -7.20
C ILE A 30 -9.21 -6.76 -8.62
N ASP A 31 -9.76 -7.96 -8.75
CA ASP A 31 -10.14 -8.53 -10.05
C ASP A 31 -11.27 -7.71 -10.68
N GLU A 32 -11.10 -7.30 -11.94
CA GLU A 32 -12.10 -6.53 -12.70
C GLU A 32 -13.41 -7.30 -12.87
N ASP A 33 -13.36 -8.62 -13.02
CA ASP A 33 -14.55 -9.47 -13.12
C ASP A 33 -15.30 -9.57 -11.79
N VAL A 34 -14.58 -9.49 -10.65
CA VAL A 34 -15.22 -9.41 -9.32
C VAL A 34 -16.00 -8.10 -9.21
N LEU A 35 -15.40 -6.97 -9.64
CA LEU A 35 -16.12 -5.70 -9.70
C LEU A 35 -17.35 -5.76 -10.61
N ALA A 36 -17.20 -6.34 -11.80
CA ALA A 36 -18.28 -6.45 -12.78
C ALA A 36 -19.40 -7.40 -12.33
N GLY A 37 -19.10 -8.40 -11.50
CA GLY A 37 -20.06 -9.37 -10.98
C GLY A 37 -20.94 -8.84 -9.85
N PHE A 38 -20.46 -7.88 -9.07
CA PHE A 38 -21.17 -7.39 -7.90
C PHE A 38 -22.56 -6.80 -8.20
N PRO A 39 -22.79 -5.95 -9.23
CA PRO A 39 -24.12 -5.39 -9.48
C PRO A 39 -25.19 -6.44 -9.71
N ALA A 40 -24.88 -7.52 -10.44
CA ALA A 40 -25.82 -8.61 -10.69
C ALA A 40 -26.14 -9.37 -9.39
N TRP A 41 -25.10 -9.70 -8.61
CA TRP A 41 -25.26 -10.36 -7.32
C TRP A 41 -26.06 -9.48 -6.33
N TYR A 42 -25.75 -8.18 -6.23
CA TYR A 42 -26.46 -7.25 -5.36
C TYR A 42 -27.95 -7.17 -5.70
N LYS A 43 -28.28 -7.11 -7.01
CA LYS A 43 -29.67 -7.10 -7.48
C LYS A 43 -30.40 -8.40 -7.13
N GLU A 44 -29.73 -9.54 -7.23
CA GLU A 44 -30.29 -10.84 -6.83
C GLU A 44 -30.63 -10.87 -5.34
N GLN A 45 -29.74 -10.32 -4.49
CA GLN A 45 -29.91 -10.34 -3.03
C GLN A 45 -30.92 -9.31 -2.54
N THR A 46 -31.00 -8.13 -3.15
CA THR A 46 -31.76 -6.98 -2.64
C THR A 46 -32.94 -6.56 -3.50
N GLY A 47 -32.96 -6.96 -4.78
CA GLY A 47 -33.89 -6.47 -5.78
C GLY A 47 -33.55 -5.07 -6.33
N GLU A 48 -32.48 -4.44 -5.86
CA GLU A 48 -32.07 -3.08 -6.22
C GLU A 48 -30.95 -3.08 -7.27
N ASP A 49 -30.98 -2.12 -8.18
CA ASP A 49 -29.90 -1.91 -9.13
C ASP A 49 -28.82 -1.04 -8.50
N ILE A 50 -27.55 -1.36 -8.77
CA ILE A 50 -26.38 -0.60 -8.30
C ILE A 50 -25.35 -0.44 -9.43
N ARG A 51 -24.68 0.70 -9.48
CA ARG A 51 -23.56 0.97 -10.38
C ARG A 51 -22.32 1.33 -9.56
N ILE A 52 -21.19 0.73 -9.85
CA ILE A 52 -19.94 1.04 -9.21
C ILE A 52 -19.24 2.21 -9.93
N ILE A 53 -18.73 3.17 -9.16
CA ILE A 53 -17.72 4.14 -9.58
C ILE A 53 -16.45 3.78 -8.82
N TYR A 54 -15.47 3.22 -9.54
CA TYR A 54 -14.21 2.78 -8.98
C TYR A 54 -13.12 3.81 -9.27
N GLN A 55 -12.38 4.20 -8.23
CA GLN A 55 -11.24 5.12 -8.28
C GLN A 55 -10.07 4.51 -7.54
N VAL A 56 -8.85 4.91 -7.90
CA VAL A 56 -7.63 4.40 -7.28
C VAL A 56 -6.81 5.49 -6.60
N PHE A 57 -6.02 5.08 -5.61
CA PHE A 57 -4.98 5.88 -4.97
C PHE A 57 -3.70 5.06 -4.84
N ASP A 58 -2.57 5.77 -4.73
CA ASP A 58 -1.24 5.17 -4.57
C ASP A 58 -0.65 5.43 -3.17
N ILE A 59 -1.23 6.36 -2.41
CA ILE A 59 -0.71 6.81 -1.11
C ILE A 59 -1.86 6.96 -0.13
N ASN A 60 -1.76 6.26 1.01
CA ASN A 60 -2.73 6.29 2.11
C ASN A 60 -3.05 7.71 2.60
N GLU A 61 -2.06 8.58 2.73
CA GLU A 61 -2.22 9.95 3.25
C GLU A 61 -3.00 10.85 2.28
N ILE A 62 -2.90 10.60 0.98
CA ILE A 62 -3.70 11.31 -0.04
C ILE A 62 -5.16 10.89 0.08
N MET A 63 -5.42 9.59 0.18
CA MET A 63 -6.77 9.06 0.41
C MET A 63 -7.36 9.65 1.68
N LEU A 64 -6.64 9.59 2.80
CA LEU A 64 -7.09 10.15 4.09
C LEU A 64 -7.41 11.65 3.99
N THR A 65 -6.58 12.42 3.29
CA THR A 65 -6.80 13.88 3.12
C THR A 65 -8.10 14.17 2.38
N LYS A 66 -8.44 13.37 1.36
CA LYS A 66 -9.72 13.52 0.65
C LYS A 66 -10.92 13.27 1.56
N ILE A 67 -10.82 12.28 2.45
CA ILE A 67 -11.90 11.98 3.41
C ILE A 67 -11.94 13.05 4.52
N GLU A 68 -10.80 13.33 5.16
CA GLU A 68 -10.75 14.17 6.36
C GLU A 68 -10.98 15.65 6.06
N ARG A 69 -10.37 16.19 5.01
CA ARG A 69 -10.43 17.60 4.63
C ARG A 69 -11.36 17.88 3.46
N GLY A 70 -11.37 16.97 2.49
CA GLY A 70 -12.20 17.10 1.29
C GLY A 70 -13.66 16.73 1.52
N HIS A 71 -13.96 15.95 2.57
CA HIS A 71 -15.29 15.42 2.85
C HIS A 71 -15.91 14.71 1.63
N GLU A 72 -15.05 14.06 0.82
CA GLU A 72 -15.51 13.34 -0.36
C GLU A 72 -16.43 12.18 0.02
N ASP A 73 -17.50 11.97 -0.76
CA ASP A 73 -18.58 11.04 -0.49
C ASP A 73 -18.30 9.62 -1.03
N PHE A 74 -17.07 9.13 -0.83
CA PHE A 74 -16.80 7.72 -1.07
C PHE A 74 -17.62 6.84 -0.14
N ASP A 75 -18.10 5.71 -0.64
CA ASP A 75 -18.85 4.73 0.16
C ASP A 75 -17.95 3.66 0.75
N LEU A 76 -16.86 3.33 0.03
CA LEU A 76 -15.87 2.34 0.45
C LEU A 76 -14.46 2.84 0.19
N ILE A 77 -13.58 2.54 1.14
CA ILE A 77 -12.14 2.73 1.05
C ILE A 77 -11.42 1.49 1.58
N CYS A 78 -10.19 1.25 1.11
CA CYS A 78 -9.36 0.13 1.56
C CYS A 78 -8.00 0.62 2.10
N PRO A 79 -7.96 1.25 3.28
CA PRO A 79 -6.71 1.71 3.91
C PRO A 79 -5.92 0.59 4.56
N SER A 80 -4.62 0.85 4.77
CA SER A 80 -3.77 0.02 5.62
C SER A 80 -4.01 0.28 7.11
N GLU A 81 -3.56 -0.64 7.94
CA GLU A 81 -3.82 -0.72 9.38
C GLU A 81 -3.55 0.58 10.16
N TYR A 82 -2.45 1.28 9.91
CA TYR A 82 -2.11 2.51 10.63
C TYR A 82 -3.03 3.70 10.29
N ILE A 83 -3.57 3.71 9.07
CA ILE A 83 -4.60 4.68 8.66
C ILE A 83 -5.95 4.29 9.25
N ILE A 84 -6.29 3.01 9.29
CA ILE A 84 -7.49 2.51 10.00
C ILE A 84 -7.47 3.00 11.44
N GLU A 85 -6.35 2.82 12.15
CA GLU A 85 -6.18 3.28 13.53
C GLU A 85 -6.41 4.79 13.66
N ARG A 86 -5.82 5.60 12.76
CA ARG A 86 -6.01 7.05 12.72
C ARG A 86 -7.45 7.45 12.44
N MET A 87 -8.10 6.78 11.48
CA MET A 87 -9.50 7.07 11.15
C MET A 87 -10.45 6.74 12.29
N LEU A 88 -10.21 5.64 13.02
CA LEU A 88 -10.96 5.30 14.23
C LEU A 88 -10.77 6.34 15.34
N LYS A 89 -9.53 6.79 15.60
CA LYS A 89 -9.24 7.88 16.56
C LYS A 89 -9.97 9.17 16.22
N LYS A 90 -10.07 9.50 14.94
CA LYS A 90 -10.67 10.74 14.44
C LYS A 90 -12.18 10.68 14.14
N ASN A 91 -12.84 9.55 14.42
CA ASN A 91 -14.26 9.36 14.09
C ASN A 91 -14.58 9.54 12.60
N LEU A 92 -13.75 9.01 11.72
CA LEU A 92 -13.91 9.12 10.28
C LEU A 92 -14.53 7.88 9.63
N LEU A 93 -14.92 6.90 10.41
CA LEU A 93 -15.58 5.67 9.95
C LEU A 93 -17.00 5.54 10.53
N VAL A 94 -17.87 4.83 9.82
CA VAL A 94 -19.17 4.39 10.29
C VAL A 94 -19.19 2.85 10.39
N PRO A 95 -20.00 2.28 11.32
CA PRO A 95 -20.10 0.82 11.44
C PRO A 95 -20.61 0.17 10.16
N ILE A 96 -20.17 -1.05 9.91
CA ILE A 96 -20.66 -1.91 8.84
C ILE A 96 -22.05 -2.41 9.25
N ASP A 97 -23.01 -2.30 8.34
CA ASP A 97 -24.35 -2.87 8.54
C ASP A 97 -24.34 -4.35 8.19
N ARG A 98 -24.46 -5.22 9.17
CA ARG A 98 -24.52 -6.69 9.00
C ARG A 98 -25.93 -7.23 8.76
N ASN A 99 -26.89 -6.37 8.45
CA ASN A 99 -28.23 -6.81 8.05
C ASN A 99 -28.28 -7.15 6.56
N PHE A 100 -27.84 -8.34 6.21
CA PHE A 100 -27.80 -8.84 4.84
C PHE A 100 -29.10 -9.54 4.40
N GLY A 101 -30.19 -9.39 5.17
CA GLY A 101 -31.50 -9.95 4.85
C GLY A 101 -31.47 -11.49 4.80
N LYS A 102 -31.57 -12.06 3.58
CA LYS A 102 -31.52 -13.53 3.38
C LYS A 102 -30.14 -14.04 3.00
N THR A 103 -29.19 -13.14 2.71
CA THR A 103 -27.81 -13.48 2.36
C THR A 103 -27.09 -14.00 3.60
N PRO A 104 -26.27 -15.07 3.49
CA PRO A 104 -25.37 -15.45 4.58
C PRO A 104 -24.44 -14.29 4.97
N ASP A 105 -24.06 -14.20 6.23
CA ASP A 105 -23.05 -13.26 6.68
C ASP A 105 -21.67 -13.86 6.42
N TYR A 106 -21.08 -13.53 5.27
CA TYR A 106 -19.77 -14.01 4.86
C TYR A 106 -18.60 -13.34 5.62
N LEU A 107 -18.86 -12.28 6.41
CA LEU A 107 -17.84 -11.66 7.24
C LEU A 107 -17.27 -12.65 8.29
N ASP A 108 -18.02 -13.68 8.64
CA ASP A 108 -17.56 -14.72 9.56
C ASP A 108 -16.48 -15.63 8.95
N ASN A 109 -16.29 -15.63 7.63
CA ASN A 109 -15.22 -16.33 6.93
C ASN A 109 -13.82 -15.73 7.16
N VAL A 110 -13.74 -14.51 7.68
CA VAL A 110 -12.46 -13.86 7.98
C VAL A 110 -11.71 -14.61 9.07
N SER A 111 -10.42 -14.84 8.88
CA SER A 111 -9.54 -15.48 9.86
C SER A 111 -9.69 -14.88 11.26
N PRO A 112 -9.92 -15.71 12.29
CA PRO A 112 -9.93 -15.24 13.66
C PRO A 112 -8.63 -14.52 14.07
N TYR A 113 -7.49 -14.99 13.58
CA TYR A 113 -6.19 -14.39 13.82
C TYR A 113 -6.15 -12.96 13.26
N ILE A 114 -6.53 -12.76 11.98
CA ILE A 114 -6.51 -11.43 11.36
C ILE A 114 -7.47 -10.47 12.06
N ARG A 115 -8.66 -10.95 12.46
CA ARG A 115 -9.60 -10.17 13.27
C ARG A 115 -8.99 -9.74 14.61
N GLU A 116 -8.25 -10.63 15.26
CA GLU A 116 -7.55 -10.32 16.52
C GLU A 116 -6.46 -9.25 16.30
N GLN A 117 -5.64 -9.39 15.24
CA GLN A 117 -4.62 -8.39 14.92
C GLN A 117 -5.23 -7.01 14.71
N LEU A 118 -6.28 -6.89 13.88
CA LEU A 118 -6.95 -5.60 13.66
C LEU A 118 -7.62 -5.06 14.93
N ASN A 119 -8.12 -5.91 15.82
CA ASN A 119 -8.69 -5.46 17.08
C ASN A 119 -7.67 -4.83 18.05
N LYS A 120 -6.36 -5.02 17.83
CA LYS A 120 -5.31 -4.26 18.56
C LYS A 120 -5.35 -2.77 18.23
N LEU A 121 -6.00 -2.36 17.13
CA LEU A 121 -6.20 -0.96 16.72
C LEU A 121 -7.43 -0.32 17.36
N SER A 122 -8.24 -1.07 18.10
CA SER A 122 -9.51 -0.61 18.67
C SER A 122 -9.31 0.59 19.58
N GLN A 123 -10.29 1.49 19.57
CA GLN A 123 -10.34 2.66 20.41
C GLN A 123 -11.39 2.48 21.53
N PRO A 124 -11.36 3.24 22.61
CA PRO A 124 -12.38 3.16 23.65
C PRO A 124 -13.79 3.26 23.08
N GLY A 125 -14.60 2.22 23.29
CA GLY A 125 -15.98 2.13 22.78
C GLY A 125 -16.10 1.86 21.26
N ARG A 126 -15.00 1.55 20.56
CA ARG A 126 -15.00 1.25 19.13
C ARG A 126 -14.09 0.06 18.85
N LYS A 127 -14.68 -1.08 18.65
CA LYS A 127 -13.98 -2.28 18.24
C LYS A 127 -13.70 -2.18 16.72
N THR A 128 -12.46 -2.38 16.30
CA THR A 128 -12.08 -2.20 14.88
C THR A 128 -12.94 -3.05 13.95
N THR A 129 -13.22 -4.29 14.29
CA THR A 129 -14.00 -5.21 13.47
C THR A 129 -15.49 -4.86 13.33
N ASP A 130 -15.99 -3.84 14.03
CA ASP A 130 -17.33 -3.29 13.80
C ASP A 130 -17.33 -2.26 12.65
N TYR A 131 -16.16 -1.74 12.27
CA TYR A 131 -15.97 -0.66 11.29
C TYR A 131 -15.18 -1.09 10.06
N VAL A 132 -14.38 -2.16 10.18
CA VAL A 132 -13.43 -2.59 9.16
C VAL A 132 -13.47 -4.10 9.02
N VAL A 133 -13.53 -4.58 7.79
CA VAL A 133 -13.33 -5.99 7.46
C VAL A 133 -11.98 -6.15 6.77
N PRO A 134 -11.09 -7.00 7.30
CA PRO A 134 -9.81 -7.30 6.66
C PRO A 134 -10.02 -7.79 5.21
N TYR A 135 -9.17 -7.35 4.31
CA TYR A 135 -9.23 -7.71 2.90
C TYR A 135 -8.06 -8.58 2.48
N MET A 136 -6.89 -7.96 2.38
CA MET A 136 -5.63 -8.63 2.07
C MET A 136 -4.62 -8.39 3.17
N TRP A 137 -3.64 -9.29 3.29
CA TRP A 137 -2.56 -9.19 4.25
C TRP A 137 -1.28 -9.80 3.69
N GLY A 138 -0.17 -9.51 4.32
CA GLY A 138 1.12 -10.08 3.95
C GLY A 138 2.27 -9.51 4.74
N THR A 139 3.47 -9.84 4.31
CA THR A 139 4.72 -9.38 4.90
C THR A 139 5.48 -8.44 3.96
N ALA A 140 6.33 -7.60 4.50
CA ALA A 140 7.37 -6.93 3.74
C ALA A 140 8.67 -7.76 3.83
N GLY A 141 9.41 -7.81 2.74
CA GLY A 141 10.63 -8.61 2.65
C GLY A 141 11.49 -8.24 1.44
N ILE A 142 12.38 -9.14 1.10
CA ILE A 142 13.34 -8.97 0.01
C ILE A 142 13.02 -9.96 -1.10
N LEU A 143 12.56 -9.45 -2.24
CA LEU A 143 12.51 -10.20 -3.49
C LEU A 143 13.91 -10.13 -4.12
N TYR A 144 14.50 -11.27 -4.46
CA TYR A 144 15.87 -11.34 -4.98
C TYR A 144 16.00 -12.22 -6.21
N ASN A 145 16.94 -11.84 -7.09
CA ASN A 145 17.22 -12.59 -8.30
C ASN A 145 18.31 -13.63 -8.02
N LYS A 146 17.94 -14.92 -8.05
CA LYS A 146 18.80 -16.06 -7.74
C LYS A 146 20.01 -16.20 -8.68
N GLN A 147 20.02 -15.54 -9.84
CA GLN A 147 21.18 -15.51 -10.72
C GLN A 147 22.33 -14.67 -10.14
N PHE A 148 22.05 -13.73 -9.24
CA PHE A 148 23.04 -12.77 -8.71
C PHE A 148 23.19 -12.83 -7.20
N VAL A 149 22.20 -13.37 -6.48
CA VAL A 149 22.08 -13.31 -5.02
C VAL A 149 21.68 -14.67 -4.48
N THR A 150 22.34 -15.13 -3.41
CA THR A 150 21.97 -16.36 -2.72
C THR A 150 20.99 -16.09 -1.58
N LYS A 151 20.31 -17.13 -1.10
CA LYS A 151 19.38 -17.03 0.03
C LYS A 151 20.08 -16.53 1.29
N GLU A 152 21.28 -17.05 1.58
CA GLU A 152 22.07 -16.67 2.78
C GLU A 152 22.40 -15.16 2.80
N GLU A 153 22.56 -14.55 1.64
CA GLU A 153 22.84 -13.11 1.53
C GLU A 153 21.65 -12.23 1.90
N VAL A 154 20.42 -12.75 1.84
CA VAL A 154 19.18 -12.01 2.12
C VAL A 154 18.48 -12.43 3.41
N GLU A 155 19.04 -13.38 4.17
CA GLU A 155 18.51 -13.79 5.47
C GLU A 155 18.54 -12.68 6.54
N SER A 156 19.25 -11.59 6.28
CA SER A 156 19.35 -10.41 7.14
C SER A 156 19.12 -9.14 6.35
N TRP A 157 18.52 -8.14 6.98
CA TRP A 157 18.39 -6.80 6.41
C TRP A 157 19.77 -6.17 6.09
N GLU A 158 20.87 -6.69 6.64
CA GLU A 158 22.25 -6.23 6.38
C GLU A 158 22.54 -6.08 4.88
N CYS A 159 21.99 -6.95 4.04
CA CYS A 159 22.17 -6.91 2.59
C CYS A 159 21.82 -5.54 1.97
N LEU A 160 20.86 -4.80 2.54
CA LEU A 160 20.49 -3.48 2.03
C LEU A 160 21.60 -2.45 2.23
N TRP A 161 22.52 -2.69 3.16
CA TRP A 161 23.69 -1.83 3.45
C TRP A 161 25.00 -2.37 2.89
N ASP A 162 25.03 -3.59 2.33
CA ASP A 162 26.23 -4.18 1.75
C ASP A 162 26.63 -3.43 0.46
N PRO A 163 27.87 -2.91 0.37
CA PRO A 163 28.40 -2.25 -0.82
C PRO A 163 28.40 -3.11 -2.09
N LYS A 164 28.31 -4.44 -1.97
CA LYS A 164 28.13 -5.39 -3.10
C LYS A 164 26.93 -5.01 -3.94
N PHE A 165 25.85 -4.53 -3.31
CA PHE A 165 24.60 -4.20 -3.96
C PHE A 165 24.47 -2.73 -4.37
N ARG A 166 25.59 -2.02 -4.47
CA ARG A 166 25.59 -0.60 -4.87
C ARG A 166 24.84 -0.38 -6.18
N ASN A 167 23.79 0.46 -6.13
CA ASN A 167 22.90 0.76 -7.28
C ASN A 167 22.23 -0.50 -7.90
N LYS A 168 21.87 -1.48 -7.05
CA LYS A 168 21.24 -2.74 -7.44
C LYS A 168 19.95 -3.02 -6.72
N ILE A 169 19.57 -2.20 -5.74
CA ILE A 169 18.41 -2.38 -4.89
C ILE A 169 17.29 -1.46 -5.35
N LEU A 170 16.10 -2.01 -5.50
CA LEU A 170 14.86 -1.26 -5.54
C LEU A 170 14.25 -1.23 -4.14
N MET A 171 13.65 -0.12 -3.77
CA MET A 171 13.01 0.06 -2.48
C MET A 171 11.64 0.69 -2.65
N LYS A 172 10.62 0.15 -1.99
CA LYS A 172 9.29 0.75 -1.98
C LYS A 172 9.35 2.21 -1.50
N ASP A 173 8.67 3.10 -2.21
CA ASP A 173 8.50 4.50 -1.81
C ASP A 173 7.47 4.64 -0.68
N SER A 174 7.69 3.84 0.37
CA SER A 174 6.90 3.81 1.59
C SER A 174 7.76 4.27 2.76
N TYR A 175 7.47 5.46 3.27
CA TYR A 175 8.25 6.04 4.37
C TYR A 175 8.16 5.22 5.67
N ARG A 176 7.04 4.53 5.89
CA ARG A 176 6.83 3.72 7.10
C ARG A 176 7.58 2.40 7.02
N ASP A 177 7.56 1.73 5.88
CA ASP A 177 8.31 0.50 5.67
C ASP A 177 9.82 0.78 5.69
N ALA A 178 10.27 1.84 5.00
CA ALA A 178 11.67 2.25 5.01
C ALA A 178 12.16 2.60 6.41
N TYR A 179 11.36 3.36 7.19
CA TYR A 179 11.63 3.66 8.59
C TYR A 179 11.76 2.39 9.42
N GLY A 180 10.77 1.50 9.35
CA GLY A 180 10.73 0.25 10.11
C GLY A 180 11.94 -0.62 9.83
N THR A 181 12.28 -0.81 8.55
CA THR A 181 13.45 -1.60 8.14
C THR A 181 14.75 -1.01 8.67
N ALA A 182 14.93 0.31 8.59
CA ALA A 182 16.16 0.97 9.06
C ALA A 182 16.34 0.86 10.57
N ILE A 183 15.27 1.05 11.34
CA ILE A 183 15.35 0.99 12.81
C ILE A 183 15.52 -0.45 13.31
N ILE A 184 14.91 -1.44 12.66
CA ILE A 184 15.10 -2.86 12.94
C ILE A 184 16.55 -3.23 12.73
N TYR A 185 17.13 -2.89 11.59
CA TYR A 185 18.54 -3.22 11.31
C TYR A 185 19.50 -2.47 12.23
N ALA A 186 19.23 -1.19 12.55
CA ALA A 186 20.04 -0.42 13.48
C ALA A 186 20.13 -1.08 14.89
N HIS A 187 19.11 -1.83 15.28
CA HIS A 187 19.00 -2.51 16.56
C HIS A 187 19.03 -4.03 16.44
N ALA A 188 19.59 -4.58 15.35
CA ALA A 188 19.62 -6.03 15.11
C ALA A 188 20.26 -6.84 16.25
N LYS A 189 21.25 -6.24 16.95
CA LYS A 189 21.90 -6.87 18.10
C LYS A 189 20.95 -6.94 19.30
N GLU A 190 20.28 -5.86 19.64
CA GLU A 190 19.33 -5.78 20.75
C GLU A 190 18.11 -6.68 20.51
N LEU A 191 17.70 -6.84 19.25
CA LEU A 191 16.69 -7.83 18.86
C LEU A 191 17.17 -9.25 19.10
N ALA A 192 18.40 -9.58 18.68
CA ALA A 192 18.98 -10.90 18.86
C ALA A 192 19.19 -11.25 20.35
N ASP A 193 19.51 -10.26 21.18
CA ASP A 193 19.65 -10.39 22.62
C ASP A 193 18.29 -10.40 23.37
N GLY A 194 17.17 -10.16 22.66
CA GLY A 194 15.81 -10.12 23.22
C GLY A 194 15.52 -8.92 24.14
N THR A 195 16.34 -7.88 24.08
CA THR A 195 16.18 -6.66 24.91
C THR A 195 15.13 -5.70 24.37
N VAL A 196 14.81 -5.80 23.07
CA VAL A 196 13.76 -5.05 22.38
C VAL A 196 12.96 -5.98 21.46
N THR A 197 11.79 -5.53 21.05
CA THR A 197 10.96 -6.26 20.08
C THR A 197 10.80 -5.46 18.79
N VAL A 198 10.47 -6.16 17.69
CA VAL A 198 10.17 -5.53 16.40
C VAL A 198 9.02 -4.53 16.52
N GLU A 199 7.97 -4.88 17.29
CA GLU A 199 6.84 -3.98 17.54
C GLU A 199 7.25 -2.68 18.23
N GLN A 200 8.12 -2.77 19.25
CA GLN A 200 8.65 -1.59 19.94
C GLN A 200 9.44 -0.69 18.98
N LEU A 201 10.36 -1.27 18.21
CA LEU A 201 11.22 -0.51 17.30
C LEU A 201 10.46 0.16 16.16
N MET A 202 9.63 -0.59 15.43
CA MET A 202 8.89 -0.07 14.28
C MET A 202 7.91 1.03 14.65
N ASN A 203 7.46 1.06 15.91
CA ASN A 203 6.45 1.98 16.42
C ASN A 203 7.02 3.03 17.39
N ASP A 204 8.32 3.02 17.63
CA ASP A 204 9.00 4.13 18.28
C ASP A 204 9.07 5.33 17.34
N ASN A 205 8.46 6.43 17.75
CA ASN A 205 8.45 7.69 17.00
C ASN A 205 9.13 8.81 17.77
N SER A 206 10.05 8.45 18.68
CA SER A 206 10.88 9.43 19.39
C SER A 206 11.81 10.19 18.41
N PRO A 207 12.19 11.42 18.73
CA PRO A 207 13.17 12.16 17.92
C PRO A 207 14.47 11.39 17.73
N GLU A 208 14.89 10.63 18.74
CA GLU A 208 16.08 9.80 18.75
C GLU A 208 15.97 8.65 17.75
N ALA A 209 14.86 7.91 17.77
CA ALA A 209 14.59 6.83 16.82
C ALA A 209 14.50 7.35 15.37
N ILE A 210 13.84 8.50 15.15
CA ILE A 210 13.75 9.15 13.83
C ILE A 210 15.16 9.53 13.33
N ALA A 211 16.04 10.06 14.20
CA ALA A 211 17.41 10.42 13.81
C ALA A 211 18.26 9.19 13.46
N ILE A 212 18.13 8.08 14.21
CA ILE A 212 18.79 6.80 13.91
C ILE A 212 18.32 6.26 12.56
N ALA A 213 17.00 6.22 12.32
CA ALA A 213 16.46 5.75 11.06
C ALA A 213 16.95 6.60 9.87
N GLU A 214 16.97 7.94 10.02
CA GLU A 214 17.50 8.85 9.00
C GLU A 214 18.96 8.56 8.67
N GLU A 215 19.80 8.35 9.68
CA GLU A 215 21.22 8.03 9.51
C GLU A 215 21.40 6.73 8.72
N TYR A 216 20.70 5.67 9.11
CA TYR A 216 20.78 4.36 8.45
C TYR A 216 20.24 4.41 7.02
N LEU A 217 19.12 5.08 6.78
CA LEU A 217 18.57 5.25 5.42
C LEU A 217 19.54 6.01 4.50
N LYS A 218 20.22 7.05 5.02
CA LYS A 218 21.24 7.77 4.25
C LYS A 218 22.47 6.90 3.95
N LYS A 219 22.87 6.01 4.87
CA LYS A 219 23.94 5.04 4.63
C LYS A 219 23.56 4.00 3.56
N MET A 220 22.31 3.56 3.53
CA MET A 220 21.77 2.61 2.55
C MET A 220 21.65 3.22 1.15
N LYS A 221 21.35 4.52 1.07
CA LYS A 221 21.01 5.23 -0.17
C LYS A 221 21.94 4.98 -1.37
N PRO A 222 23.29 4.85 -1.23
CA PRO A 222 24.17 4.52 -2.35
C PRO A 222 23.86 3.18 -3.03
N ASN A 223 23.19 2.27 -2.35
CA ASN A 223 22.80 0.95 -2.87
C ASN A 223 21.47 1.01 -3.64
N ILE A 224 20.66 2.06 -3.42
CA ILE A 224 19.33 2.21 -4.02
C ILE A 224 19.46 2.68 -5.47
N ALA A 225 18.98 1.85 -6.39
CA ALA A 225 18.82 2.16 -7.80
C ALA A 225 17.56 2.98 -8.08
N GLY A 226 16.51 2.80 -7.27
CA GLY A 226 15.25 3.53 -7.40
C GLY A 226 14.32 3.35 -6.21
N TRP A 227 13.59 4.42 -5.90
CA TRP A 227 12.42 4.38 -5.02
C TRP A 227 11.21 4.09 -5.91
N GLU A 228 10.47 3.04 -5.61
CA GLU A 228 9.42 2.56 -6.50
C GLU A 228 8.09 2.37 -5.74
N ALA A 229 6.99 2.68 -6.41
CA ALA A 229 5.66 2.37 -5.91
C ALA A 229 5.15 1.05 -6.52
N ASP A 230 5.36 0.84 -7.83
CA ASP A 230 4.79 -0.27 -8.56
C ASP A 230 5.72 -0.86 -9.64
N PHE A 231 6.64 -0.08 -10.22
CA PHE A 231 7.50 -0.55 -11.32
C PHE A 231 8.57 -1.58 -10.90
N GLY A 232 8.77 -1.79 -9.60
CA GLY A 232 9.78 -2.71 -9.07
C GLY A 232 9.56 -4.14 -9.50
N LYS A 233 8.34 -4.62 -9.45
CA LYS A 233 7.95 -5.97 -9.88
C LYS A 233 8.35 -6.23 -11.35
N GLU A 234 8.08 -5.27 -12.26
CA GLU A 234 8.44 -5.38 -13.66
C GLU A 234 9.98 -5.34 -13.89
N MET A 235 10.71 -4.55 -13.11
CA MET A 235 12.17 -4.48 -13.18
C MET A 235 12.82 -5.79 -12.71
N MET A 236 12.27 -6.43 -11.68
CA MET A 236 12.71 -7.75 -11.20
C MET A 236 12.43 -8.83 -12.23
N THR A 237 11.21 -8.91 -12.76
CA THR A 237 10.80 -9.84 -13.82
C THR A 237 11.72 -9.76 -15.05
N LYS A 238 12.20 -8.55 -15.41
CA LYS A 238 13.16 -8.35 -16.52
C LYS A 238 14.62 -8.59 -16.13
N GLY A 239 14.92 -9.03 -14.93
CA GLY A 239 16.27 -9.25 -14.42
C GLY A 239 17.14 -8.00 -14.34
N LYS A 240 16.53 -6.80 -14.25
CA LYS A 240 17.25 -5.50 -14.26
C LYS A 240 17.67 -5.02 -12.88
N ALA A 241 17.07 -5.53 -11.82
CA ALA A 241 17.48 -5.31 -10.45
C ALA A 241 17.88 -6.64 -9.81
N TRP A 242 18.67 -6.59 -8.73
CA TRP A 242 19.12 -7.77 -8.02
C TRP A 242 18.30 -8.03 -6.76
N LEU A 243 17.94 -6.96 -6.07
CA LEU A 243 17.13 -6.96 -4.86
C LEU A 243 15.99 -5.95 -5.01
N ASN A 244 14.82 -6.29 -4.46
CA ASN A 244 13.73 -5.35 -4.26
C ASN A 244 13.13 -5.56 -2.86
N PHE A 245 13.20 -4.52 -2.02
CA PHE A 245 12.35 -4.47 -0.84
C PHE A 245 10.92 -4.29 -1.30
N THR A 246 10.06 -5.30 -1.06
CA THR A 246 8.70 -5.30 -1.57
C THR A 246 7.72 -6.02 -0.63
N TRP A 247 6.44 -5.92 -0.93
CA TRP A 247 5.38 -6.66 -0.26
C TRP A 247 5.21 -8.05 -0.88
N SER A 248 4.81 -9.03 -0.06
CA SER A 248 4.73 -10.44 -0.46
C SER A 248 3.82 -10.70 -1.67
N GLY A 249 2.71 -9.95 -1.83
CA GLY A 249 1.84 -10.11 -2.99
C GLY A 249 2.50 -9.67 -4.30
N ASP A 250 3.21 -8.52 -4.31
CA ASP A 250 4.00 -8.09 -5.46
C ASP A 250 5.13 -9.07 -5.77
N ALA A 251 5.71 -9.69 -4.72
CA ALA A 251 6.76 -10.70 -4.90
C ALA A 251 6.20 -11.94 -5.61
N VAL A 252 5.05 -12.46 -5.18
CA VAL A 252 4.41 -13.63 -5.82
C VAL A 252 4.12 -13.34 -7.29
N TRP A 253 3.46 -12.21 -7.57
CA TRP A 253 3.18 -11.82 -8.95
C TRP A 253 4.46 -11.73 -9.80
N ALA A 254 5.51 -11.12 -9.27
CA ALA A 254 6.78 -10.98 -9.98
C ALA A 254 7.50 -12.33 -10.18
N MET A 255 7.39 -13.27 -9.22
CA MET A 255 7.95 -14.61 -9.34
C MET A 255 7.25 -15.41 -10.43
N ASP A 256 5.91 -15.39 -10.48
CA ASP A 256 5.11 -16.08 -11.49
C ASP A 256 5.42 -15.55 -12.91
N GLU A 257 5.45 -14.23 -13.10
CA GLU A 257 5.78 -13.61 -14.37
C GLU A 257 7.24 -13.84 -14.81
N ALA A 258 8.17 -13.88 -13.83
CA ALA A 258 9.59 -14.08 -14.08
C ALA A 258 9.89 -15.50 -14.58
N GLU A 259 9.20 -16.51 -14.04
CA GLU A 259 9.34 -17.92 -14.45
C GLU A 259 9.03 -18.06 -15.95
N ALA A 260 8.00 -17.38 -16.45
CA ALA A 260 7.60 -17.42 -17.86
C ALA A 260 8.69 -16.90 -18.83
N VAL A 261 9.62 -16.06 -18.34
CA VAL A 261 10.72 -15.49 -19.12
C VAL A 261 12.10 -16.02 -18.72
N GLY A 262 12.16 -17.03 -17.87
CA GLY A 262 13.39 -17.71 -17.46
C GLY A 262 14.26 -16.92 -16.48
N VAL A 263 13.64 -16.02 -15.69
CA VAL A 263 14.29 -15.33 -14.57
C VAL A 263 13.84 -16.00 -13.28
N GLU A 264 14.78 -16.47 -12.47
CA GLU A 264 14.50 -17.12 -11.21
C GLU A 264 14.54 -16.08 -10.08
N LEU A 265 13.38 -15.78 -9.50
CA LEU A 265 13.22 -14.94 -8.33
C LEU A 265 12.85 -15.79 -7.12
N ASP A 266 13.15 -15.27 -5.92
CA ASP A 266 12.70 -15.82 -4.66
C ASP A 266 12.55 -14.70 -3.62
N TYR A 267 11.86 -14.97 -2.51
CA TYR A 267 11.50 -13.97 -1.52
C TYR A 267 11.87 -14.40 -0.11
N GLU A 268 12.45 -13.51 0.69
CA GLU A 268 12.82 -13.78 2.08
C GLU A 268 12.33 -12.68 3.01
N VAL A 269 11.80 -13.09 4.16
CA VAL A 269 11.55 -12.20 5.30
C VAL A 269 12.73 -12.33 6.26
N PRO A 270 13.59 -11.30 6.38
CA PRO A 270 14.81 -11.39 7.18
C PRO A 270 14.59 -11.80 8.64
N ARG A 271 15.62 -12.45 9.21
CA ARG A 271 15.57 -13.03 10.56
C ARG A 271 15.32 -12.03 11.68
N GLU A 272 15.69 -10.77 11.49
CA GLU A 272 15.44 -9.70 12.44
C GLU A 272 13.95 -9.35 12.58
N GLY A 273 13.11 -9.85 11.68
CA GLY A 273 11.70 -9.55 11.60
C GLY A 273 11.38 -8.40 10.64
N SER A 274 10.12 -8.17 10.41
CA SER A 274 9.65 -7.21 9.40
C SER A 274 8.26 -6.66 9.72
N ASN A 275 7.75 -5.82 8.81
CA ASN A 275 6.35 -5.43 8.80
C ASN A 275 5.47 -6.61 8.37
N ILE A 276 4.40 -6.85 9.12
CA ILE A 276 3.23 -7.62 8.70
C ILE A 276 2.06 -6.63 8.61
N TRP A 277 1.52 -6.46 7.41
CA TRP A 277 0.52 -5.45 7.11
C TRP A 277 -0.86 -6.06 6.87
N TYR A 278 -1.90 -5.25 7.11
CA TYR A 278 -3.29 -5.62 6.94
C TYR A 278 -4.06 -4.47 6.33
N ASP A 279 -4.57 -4.68 5.11
CA ASP A 279 -5.50 -3.75 4.50
C ASP A 279 -6.94 -4.18 4.79
N GLY A 280 -7.84 -3.23 4.90
CA GLY A 280 -9.21 -3.54 5.24
C GLY A 280 -10.23 -2.60 4.61
N TRP A 281 -11.36 -3.16 4.22
CA TRP A 281 -12.50 -2.39 3.73
C TRP A 281 -13.18 -1.66 4.87
N ALA A 282 -13.36 -0.37 4.69
CA ALA A 282 -14.00 0.52 5.64
C ALA A 282 -14.99 1.47 4.96
N ILE A 283 -16.01 1.87 5.70
CA ILE A 283 -17.03 2.80 5.24
C ILE A 283 -16.72 4.17 5.86
N PRO A 284 -16.31 5.18 5.04
CA PRO A 284 -15.98 6.49 5.57
C PRO A 284 -17.21 7.26 6.04
N LYS A 285 -17.00 8.22 6.93
CA LYS A 285 -18.04 9.01 7.60
C LYS A 285 -19.01 9.72 6.63
N TYR A 286 -18.53 10.07 5.44
CA TYR A 286 -19.32 10.83 4.45
C TYR A 286 -19.95 9.92 3.38
N ALA A 287 -19.92 8.59 3.59
CA ALA A 287 -20.59 7.63 2.73
C ALA A 287 -22.09 7.91 2.64
N ARG A 288 -22.64 7.74 1.44
CA ARG A 288 -24.05 7.96 1.15
C ARG A 288 -24.82 6.68 0.85
N ASN A 289 -24.11 5.56 0.66
CA ASN A 289 -24.69 4.25 0.38
C ASN A 289 -24.07 3.16 1.27
N VAL A 290 -24.26 3.28 2.59
CA VAL A 290 -23.74 2.33 3.59
C VAL A 290 -24.26 0.91 3.34
N LYS A 291 -25.52 0.76 2.91
CA LYS A 291 -26.11 -0.55 2.60
C LYS A 291 -25.32 -1.26 1.49
N ALA A 292 -25.19 -0.62 0.32
CA ALA A 292 -24.46 -1.25 -0.79
C ALA A 292 -22.99 -1.47 -0.47
N ALA A 293 -22.37 -0.56 0.31
CA ALA A 293 -20.99 -0.71 0.79
C ALA A 293 -20.85 -1.97 1.69
N SER A 294 -21.77 -2.17 2.63
CA SER A 294 -21.76 -3.35 3.50
C SER A 294 -21.97 -4.65 2.72
N TYR A 295 -22.90 -4.67 1.74
CA TYR A 295 -23.08 -5.81 0.85
C TYR A 295 -21.86 -6.08 -0.04
N PHE A 296 -21.15 -5.05 -0.49
CA PHE A 296 -19.92 -5.23 -1.27
C PHE A 296 -18.81 -5.87 -0.43
N ILE A 297 -18.67 -5.46 0.82
CA ILE A 297 -17.73 -6.08 1.76
C ILE A 297 -18.11 -7.56 1.98
N ASP A 298 -19.39 -7.85 2.21
CA ASP A 298 -19.87 -9.21 2.38
C ASP A 298 -19.62 -10.09 1.14
N TYR A 299 -19.89 -9.56 -0.04
CA TYR A 299 -19.61 -10.21 -1.32
C TYR A 299 -18.13 -10.58 -1.48
N LEU A 300 -17.22 -9.69 -1.09
CA LEU A 300 -15.77 -9.96 -1.13
C LEU A 300 -15.29 -11.01 -0.12
N CYS A 301 -16.09 -11.28 0.93
CA CYS A 301 -15.79 -12.31 1.92
C CYS A 301 -16.28 -13.72 1.50
N ARG A 302 -16.91 -13.87 0.34
CA ARG A 302 -17.25 -15.17 -0.23
C ARG A 302 -15.98 -15.90 -0.65
N PRO A 303 -15.84 -17.21 -0.36
CA PRO A 303 -14.63 -17.96 -0.70
C PRO A 303 -14.30 -17.95 -2.20
N ASP A 304 -15.33 -18.11 -3.06
CA ASP A 304 -15.16 -18.10 -4.51
C ASP A 304 -14.68 -16.74 -5.06
N VAL A 305 -15.16 -15.65 -4.48
CA VAL A 305 -14.73 -14.27 -4.83
C VAL A 305 -13.33 -13.98 -4.31
N ALA A 306 -13.03 -14.41 -3.07
CA ALA A 306 -11.71 -14.26 -2.47
C ALA A 306 -10.63 -15.00 -3.28
N LEU A 307 -10.89 -16.25 -3.71
CA LEU A 307 -9.99 -17.02 -4.56
C LEU A 307 -9.69 -16.30 -5.88
N ARG A 308 -10.73 -15.81 -6.57
CA ARG A 308 -10.55 -15.06 -7.82
C ARG A 308 -9.68 -13.82 -7.64
N ASN A 309 -9.91 -13.05 -6.57
CA ASN A 309 -9.09 -11.90 -6.26
C ASN A 309 -7.63 -12.30 -6.01
N MET A 310 -7.40 -13.35 -5.22
CA MET A 310 -6.05 -13.85 -4.93
C MET A 310 -5.30 -14.26 -6.20
N ASP A 311 -5.98 -14.97 -7.10
CA ASP A 311 -5.39 -15.45 -8.36
C ASP A 311 -5.07 -14.30 -9.33
N ALA A 312 -5.89 -13.24 -9.32
CA ALA A 312 -5.68 -12.08 -10.20
C ALA A 312 -4.57 -11.13 -9.71
N ILE A 313 -4.43 -10.95 -8.38
CA ILE A 313 -3.57 -9.89 -7.82
C ILE A 313 -2.33 -10.42 -7.07
N GLY A 314 -2.22 -11.74 -6.84
CA GLY A 314 -1.10 -12.37 -6.13
C GLY A 314 -1.12 -12.23 -4.60
N TYR A 315 -1.97 -11.36 -4.05
CA TYR A 315 -2.07 -11.12 -2.60
C TYR A 315 -2.95 -12.16 -1.89
N VAL A 316 -2.78 -12.29 -0.59
CA VAL A 316 -3.52 -13.26 0.23
C VAL A 316 -4.72 -12.61 0.87
N SER A 317 -5.89 -13.22 0.64
CA SER A 317 -7.13 -12.80 1.30
C SER A 317 -7.10 -13.11 2.80
N ALA A 318 -7.79 -12.27 3.57
CA ALA A 318 -8.03 -12.53 4.99
C ALA A 318 -9.05 -13.65 5.26
N ILE A 319 -9.61 -14.26 4.22
CA ILE A 319 -10.61 -15.32 4.33
C ILE A 319 -9.93 -16.66 4.64
N ALA A 320 -10.39 -17.34 5.70
CA ALA A 320 -9.79 -18.57 6.22
C ALA A 320 -10.82 -19.68 6.29
N THR A 321 -11.36 -20.08 5.15
CA THR A 321 -12.28 -21.20 5.05
C THR A 321 -11.57 -22.46 4.57
N PRO A 322 -12.16 -23.68 4.81
CA PRO A 322 -11.61 -24.91 4.26
C PRO A 322 -11.45 -24.88 2.75
N GLU A 323 -12.37 -24.26 2.03
CA GLU A 323 -12.32 -24.13 0.57
C GLU A 323 -11.10 -23.33 0.10
N ILE A 324 -10.74 -22.25 0.80
CA ILE A 324 -9.53 -21.47 0.51
C ILE A 324 -8.29 -22.31 0.77
N MET A 325 -8.23 -22.99 1.92
CA MET A 325 -7.10 -23.85 2.27
C MET A 325 -6.90 -24.95 1.23
N GLU A 326 -7.95 -25.70 0.89
CA GLU A 326 -7.89 -26.80 -0.07
C GLU A 326 -7.47 -26.31 -1.48
N ALA A 327 -7.96 -25.16 -1.92
CA ALA A 327 -7.63 -24.58 -3.23
C ALA A 327 -6.17 -24.10 -3.32
N LYS A 328 -5.52 -23.82 -2.19
CA LYS A 328 -4.14 -23.28 -2.14
C LYS A 328 -3.08 -24.31 -1.74
N ILE A 329 -3.48 -25.55 -1.38
CA ILE A 329 -2.54 -26.64 -1.16
C ILE A 329 -1.79 -26.96 -2.46
N ASP A 330 -0.46 -27.01 -2.38
CA ASP A 330 0.41 -27.36 -3.49
C ASP A 330 1.36 -28.50 -3.11
N SER A 331 1.13 -29.66 -3.70
CA SER A 331 1.94 -30.88 -3.44
C SER A 331 3.35 -30.81 -4.02
N THR A 332 3.66 -29.83 -4.87
CA THR A 332 5.01 -29.63 -5.42
C THR A 332 5.94 -28.95 -4.42
N ILE A 333 5.38 -28.28 -3.43
CA ILE A 333 6.13 -27.64 -2.35
C ILE A 333 6.61 -28.70 -1.36
N GLU A 334 7.91 -28.75 -1.13
CA GLU A 334 8.51 -29.74 -0.22
C GLU A 334 8.34 -29.36 1.25
N GLU A 335 8.49 -28.06 1.58
CA GLU A 335 8.37 -27.54 2.94
C GLU A 335 6.91 -27.52 3.39
N VAL A 336 6.71 -27.77 4.68
CA VAL A 336 5.41 -27.64 5.35
C VAL A 336 5.41 -26.43 6.25
N SER A 337 4.30 -25.71 6.28
CA SER A 337 4.09 -24.53 7.13
C SER A 337 3.07 -24.80 8.24
N ASP A 338 3.30 -24.28 9.43
CA ASP A 338 2.28 -24.19 10.48
C ASP A 338 1.39 -22.98 10.22
N LEU A 339 0.19 -23.24 9.71
CA LEU A 339 -0.84 -22.25 9.42
C LEU A 339 -2.04 -22.36 10.37
N SER A 340 -1.89 -23.07 11.47
CA SER A 340 -2.96 -23.23 12.45
C SER A 340 -3.35 -21.91 13.13
N TYR A 341 -2.47 -20.92 13.10
CA TYR A 341 -2.80 -19.55 13.52
C TYR A 341 -3.84 -18.89 12.61
N PHE A 342 -3.81 -19.18 11.30
CA PHE A 342 -4.65 -18.54 10.29
C PHE A 342 -5.94 -19.33 9.99
N PHE A 343 -5.82 -20.63 9.68
CA PHE A 343 -6.95 -21.50 9.33
C PHE A 343 -7.57 -22.22 10.53
N GLY A 344 -6.88 -22.26 11.66
CA GLY A 344 -7.34 -22.96 12.86
C GLY A 344 -6.72 -24.37 13.03
N PRO A 345 -7.22 -25.14 14.00
CA PRO A 345 -6.68 -26.46 14.32
C PRO A 345 -6.68 -27.42 13.13
N GLY A 346 -5.59 -28.18 12.98
CA GLY A 346 -5.39 -29.13 11.87
C GLY A 346 -4.64 -28.57 10.65
N ALA A 347 -4.31 -27.26 10.66
CA ALA A 347 -3.50 -26.63 9.64
C ALA A 347 -2.04 -26.43 10.08
N ASP A 348 -1.50 -27.32 10.92
CA ASP A 348 -0.16 -27.23 11.50
C ASP A 348 0.95 -27.86 10.60
N SER A 349 0.56 -28.47 9.48
CA SER A 349 1.49 -29.10 8.53
C SER A 349 0.91 -29.07 7.11
N ILE A 350 0.88 -27.88 6.51
CA ILE A 350 0.29 -27.65 5.19
C ILE A 350 1.39 -27.31 4.18
N ARG A 351 1.32 -27.90 2.98
CA ARG A 351 2.15 -27.54 1.83
C ARG A 351 1.44 -26.47 1.02
N ILE A 352 1.97 -25.28 1.07
CA ILE A 352 1.38 -24.10 0.46
C ILE A 352 2.48 -23.08 0.16
N ASN A 353 2.27 -22.15 -0.76
CA ASN A 353 3.25 -21.11 -1.07
C ASN A 353 3.62 -20.31 0.20
N PRO A 354 4.87 -20.42 0.72
CA PRO A 354 5.27 -19.81 1.97
C PRO A 354 5.42 -18.27 1.87
N VAL A 355 5.47 -17.72 0.67
CA VAL A 355 5.47 -16.26 0.44
C VAL A 355 4.06 -15.69 0.66
N GLN A 356 3.05 -16.43 0.21
CA GLN A 356 1.65 -16.08 0.44
C GLN A 356 1.23 -16.37 1.89
N TYR A 357 1.50 -17.57 2.36
CA TYR A 357 1.13 -18.05 3.68
C TYR A 357 2.38 -18.39 4.51
N PRO A 358 3.00 -17.37 5.12
CA PRO A 358 4.23 -17.58 5.88
C PRO A 358 3.99 -18.47 7.10
N ASP A 359 5.00 -19.31 7.40
CA ASP A 359 4.99 -20.15 8.60
C ASP A 359 4.81 -19.29 9.87
N ARG A 360 4.19 -19.86 10.91
CA ARG A 360 3.98 -19.21 12.20
C ARG A 360 5.22 -18.49 12.73
N LYS A 361 6.41 -19.12 12.60
CA LYS A 361 7.68 -18.56 13.08
C LYS A 361 8.05 -17.25 12.37
N VAL A 362 7.68 -17.13 11.09
CA VAL A 362 7.89 -15.89 10.32
C VAL A 362 6.95 -14.79 10.83
N VAL A 363 5.69 -15.13 11.02
CA VAL A 363 4.66 -14.18 11.49
C VAL A 363 4.98 -13.67 12.90
N GLU A 364 5.44 -14.55 13.80
CA GLU A 364 5.75 -14.21 15.20
C GLU A 364 6.93 -13.25 15.35
N ARG A 365 7.83 -13.18 14.35
CA ARG A 365 8.93 -12.20 14.33
C ARG A 365 8.57 -10.89 13.63
N CYS A 366 7.36 -10.77 13.06
CA CYS A 366 6.91 -9.56 12.39
C CYS A 366 6.01 -8.71 13.31
N ALA A 367 5.90 -7.44 12.99
CA ALA A 367 5.03 -6.52 13.74
C ALA A 367 4.25 -5.60 12.79
N MET A 368 3.08 -5.19 13.26
CA MET A 368 2.19 -4.27 12.54
C MET A 368 2.62 -2.82 12.78
N ILE A 369 2.59 -2.02 11.72
CA ILE A 369 2.80 -0.57 11.79
C ILE A 369 1.61 0.09 12.51
N ARG A 370 1.90 1.03 13.43
CA ARG A 370 0.90 1.80 14.18
C ARG A 370 0.89 3.27 13.73
N ASP A 371 -0.21 3.94 14.01
CA ASP A 371 -0.34 5.37 13.73
C ASP A 371 0.59 6.22 14.61
N PHE A 372 1.48 7.00 13.98
CA PHE A 372 2.39 7.93 14.67
C PHE A 372 1.73 9.24 15.13
N GLY A 373 0.43 9.41 14.85
CA GLY A 373 -0.31 10.61 15.25
C GLY A 373 0.34 11.89 14.70
N ASP A 374 0.50 12.87 15.58
CA ASP A 374 1.08 14.19 15.22
C ASP A 374 2.56 14.11 14.82
N ARG A 375 3.26 13.03 15.15
CA ARG A 375 4.68 12.85 14.77
C ARG A 375 4.86 12.29 13.36
N THR A 376 3.79 11.93 12.67
CA THR A 376 3.83 11.52 11.25
C THR A 376 4.55 12.56 10.38
N GLU A 377 4.32 13.85 10.63
CA GLU A 377 4.94 14.94 9.86
C GLU A 377 6.45 14.95 10.00
N LEU A 378 6.99 14.68 11.21
CA LEU A 378 8.44 14.59 11.44
C LEU A 378 9.08 13.46 10.64
N VAL A 379 8.41 12.32 10.53
CA VAL A 379 8.90 11.17 9.74
C VAL A 379 8.81 11.44 8.24
N LEU A 380 7.76 12.13 7.78
CA LEU A 380 7.65 12.58 6.38
C LEU A 380 8.73 13.59 6.01
N GLU A 381 9.06 14.53 6.91
CA GLU A 381 10.18 15.46 6.73
C GLU A 381 11.51 14.72 6.66
N MET A 382 11.75 13.76 7.56
CA MET A 382 12.91 12.87 7.53
C MET A 382 13.00 12.14 6.19
N TRP A 383 11.90 11.55 5.73
CA TRP A 383 11.83 10.85 4.44
C TRP A 383 12.15 11.78 3.26
N SER A 384 11.62 13.00 3.29
CA SER A 384 11.95 14.03 2.29
C SER A 384 13.43 14.36 2.26
N ARG A 385 14.10 14.47 3.43
CA ARG A 385 15.54 14.71 3.52
C ARG A 385 16.33 13.50 2.98
N VAL A 386 15.93 12.28 3.30
CA VAL A 386 16.57 11.06 2.77
C VAL A 386 16.48 11.02 1.24
N LYS A 387 15.33 11.32 0.65
CA LYS A 387 15.12 11.33 -0.82
C LYS A 387 15.77 12.55 -1.48
N GLY A 388 15.68 13.72 -0.88
CA GLY A 388 16.08 15.01 -1.45
C GLY A 388 17.59 15.19 -1.65
N ASP A 389 18.43 14.51 -0.87
CA ASP A 389 19.91 14.56 -1.00
C ASP A 389 20.46 14.02 -2.34
N ASN A 390 19.56 13.63 -3.29
CA ASN A 390 19.95 13.24 -4.65
C ASN A 390 20.25 14.44 -5.59
N LEU A 391 19.85 15.65 -5.24
CA LEU A 391 20.25 16.83 -5.99
C LEU A 391 21.68 17.20 -5.61
N ASN A 392 22.64 16.58 -6.31
CA ASN A 392 24.05 16.98 -6.23
C ASN A 392 24.13 18.50 -6.42
N THR A 393 24.77 19.20 -5.49
CA THR A 393 24.99 20.66 -5.56
C THR A 393 25.48 21.10 -6.93
N GLY A 394 26.28 20.26 -7.61
CA GLY A 394 26.72 20.47 -9.00
C GLY A 394 25.58 20.51 -10.03
N ILE A 395 24.55 19.67 -9.88
CA ILE A 395 23.37 19.67 -10.75
C ILE A 395 22.55 20.92 -10.53
N VAL A 396 22.36 21.33 -9.27
CA VAL A 396 21.64 22.56 -8.92
C VAL A 396 22.35 23.78 -9.49
N LEU A 397 23.69 23.86 -9.33
CA LEU A 397 24.51 24.93 -9.92
C LEU A 397 24.45 24.91 -11.47
N LEU A 398 24.46 23.74 -12.09
CA LEU A 398 24.33 23.61 -13.55
C LEU A 398 22.96 24.14 -14.03
N ILE A 399 21.88 23.80 -13.32
CA ILE A 399 20.53 24.30 -13.63
C ILE A 399 20.52 25.84 -13.54
N PHE A 400 21.04 26.42 -12.46
CA PHE A 400 21.11 27.87 -12.32
C PHE A 400 22.00 28.53 -13.39
N ALA A 401 23.10 27.89 -13.76
CA ALA A 401 23.97 28.37 -14.84
C ALA A 401 23.24 28.39 -16.19
N VAL A 402 22.49 27.31 -16.51
CA VAL A 402 21.69 27.24 -17.76
C VAL A 402 20.61 28.33 -17.77
N PHE A 403 19.87 28.51 -16.66
CA PHE A 403 18.88 29.59 -16.56
C PHE A 403 19.53 30.98 -16.66
N GLY A 404 20.69 31.19 -16.06
CA GLY A 404 21.45 32.42 -16.16
C GLY A 404 21.84 32.74 -17.60
N VAL A 405 22.38 31.75 -18.34
CA VAL A 405 22.73 31.90 -19.77
C VAL A 405 21.50 32.22 -20.62
N LEU A 406 20.39 31.50 -20.40
CA LEU A 406 19.12 31.77 -21.11
C LEU A 406 18.59 33.17 -20.82
N PHE A 407 18.67 33.64 -19.58
CA PHE A 407 18.26 34.99 -19.21
C PHE A 407 19.10 36.05 -19.89
N VAL A 408 20.45 35.91 -19.85
CA VAL A 408 21.38 36.83 -20.54
C VAL A 408 21.11 36.86 -22.05
N TRP A 409 20.85 35.68 -22.64
CA TRP A 409 20.52 35.57 -24.08
C TRP A 409 19.20 36.28 -24.42
N LEU A 410 18.16 36.12 -23.59
CA LEU A 410 16.86 36.80 -23.76
C LEU A 410 17.01 38.32 -23.64
N VAL A 411 17.77 38.80 -22.66
CA VAL A 411 18.07 40.26 -22.51
C VAL A 411 18.82 40.78 -23.70
N TYR A 412 19.88 40.07 -24.14
CA TYR A 412 20.66 40.43 -25.35
C TYR A 412 19.77 40.49 -26.59
N ARG A 413 18.91 39.49 -26.80
CA ARG A 413 17.95 39.44 -27.92
C ARG A 413 16.99 40.62 -27.89
N ARG A 414 16.50 41.00 -26.70
CA ARG A 414 15.58 42.13 -26.53
C ARG A 414 16.26 43.46 -26.81
N ILE A 415 17.50 43.65 -26.34
CA ILE A 415 18.32 44.85 -26.63
C ILE A 415 18.61 44.94 -28.13
N ARG A 416 18.96 43.83 -28.78
CA ARG A 416 19.23 43.80 -30.24
C ARG A 416 18.00 44.18 -31.06
N GLN A 417 16.83 43.65 -30.71
CA GLN A 417 15.54 44.00 -31.30
C GLN A 417 15.19 45.48 -31.12
N TYR A 418 15.42 45.98 -29.91
CA TYR A 418 15.19 47.41 -29.62
C TYR A 418 16.11 48.32 -30.48
N LYS A 419 17.39 48.00 -30.60
CA LYS A 419 18.36 48.73 -31.45
C LYS A 419 17.97 48.64 -32.93
N GLN A 420 17.48 47.50 -33.41
CA GLN A 420 17.01 47.38 -34.80
C GLN A 420 15.75 48.20 -35.07
N ARG A 421 14.77 48.22 -34.18
CA ARG A 421 13.55 49.06 -34.26
C ARG A 421 13.92 50.55 -34.31
N LYS A 422 14.87 50.95 -33.45
CA LYS A 422 15.32 52.36 -33.41
C LYS A 422 16.05 52.80 -34.70
N ARG A 423 16.81 51.87 -35.35
CA ARG A 423 17.45 52.10 -36.67
C ARG A 423 16.41 52.22 -37.78
N HIS A 424 15.35 51.37 -37.76
CA HIS A 424 14.27 51.46 -38.75
C HIS A 424 13.46 52.77 -38.62
N HIS A 425 13.17 53.26 -37.41
CA HIS A 425 12.50 54.52 -37.20
C HIS A 425 13.33 55.74 -37.61
N ARG A 426 14.66 55.70 -37.46
CA ARG A 426 15.57 56.76 -37.93
C ARG A 426 15.67 56.82 -39.45
N ARG A 427 15.56 55.65 -40.16
CA ARG A 427 15.54 55.64 -41.64
C ARG A 427 14.23 56.18 -42.22
N ARG A 428 13.08 55.94 -41.57
CA ARG A 428 11.77 56.48 -42.02
C ARG A 428 11.59 58.00 -41.80
N ARG A 429 12.42 58.63 -41.00
CA ARG A 429 12.39 60.10 -40.80
C ARG A 429 13.37 60.87 -41.71
N ARG A 430 14.04 60.20 -42.63
CA ARG A 430 14.98 60.81 -43.61
C ARG A 430 14.48 60.77 -45.04
N TRP A 431 13.19 60.42 -45.23
CA TRP A 431 12.47 60.55 -46.51
C TRP A 431 11.29 61.53 -46.32
#